data_c4dd1594476e04c078d7d108bdec08f0
#
_entry.id   c4dd1594476e04c078d7d108bdec08f0
#
_cell.length_a   1.000
_cell.length_b   1.000
_cell.length_c   1.000
_cell.angle_alpha   90.00
_cell.angle_beta   90.00
_cell.angle_gamma   90.00
#
_symmetry.space_group_name_H-M   'P 1'
#
loop_
_entity.id
_entity.type
_entity.pdbx_description
1 polymer ?
#
loop_
_entity_poly.entity_id
_entity_poly.type
_entity_poly.pdbx_seq_one_letter_code
_entity_poly.pdbx_strand_id
1 'polypeptide(L)'
;MTPRRQLDESDVRVRPNPRGSRPRTKERPRHEDAVAGWVLTVDRGRYTCLVDGPDGEHEVVAMKARDLGKAGVVVGDRVALVGDLSGGPDALARVVRVERRATMLRRSADDTDPIERPLVANADRLAIVTALAEPEPRARMVDRCLVAAFDAGLQALLVLTKADLRDAGPFLAAYAPLDVPYVVTRRSPSGIEGLDEVRERLEGSVTVLVGHSGVGKSTLVNALVPGASRTTGVVNDVTGRGRHTSTSALALRLPGAGGGWVVDTPGIRSFGLAHVVPDRIVASFPDLAAGTAECPRGCSHDEPECGLDAFTAAGGAGAAGVARLESLRRLLRSRAGGVADAHEDPPDGVEALG
;
A
#
# COMPACT_ATOMS: atom_id res chain seq x y z
N MET A 1 52.91 -39.81 6.78
CA MET A 1 52.22 -38.56 6.30
C MET A 1 52.22 -38.62 4.78
N THR A 2 51.08 -38.93 4.18
CA THR A 2 50.91 -39.02 2.72
C THR A 2 50.65 -37.59 2.20
N PRO A 3 51.40 -37.11 1.18
CA PRO A 3 51.17 -35.75 0.68
C PRO A 3 49.80 -35.62 0.02
N ARG A 4 49.06 -34.59 0.38
CA ARG A 4 47.81 -34.23 -0.29
C ARG A 4 48.12 -33.77 -1.71
N ARG A 5 47.58 -34.49 -2.69
CA ARG A 5 47.62 -34.12 -4.10
C ARG A 5 46.91 -32.79 -4.30
N GLN A 6 47.58 -31.78 -4.80
CA GLN A 6 46.96 -30.56 -5.26
C GLN A 6 46.20 -30.86 -6.56
N LEU A 7 44.88 -30.58 -6.54
CA LEU A 7 44.03 -30.67 -7.73
C LEU A 7 44.25 -29.39 -8.56
N ASP A 8 44.52 -29.54 -9.85
CA ASP A 8 44.61 -28.44 -10.81
C ASP A 8 43.45 -28.50 -11.82
N GLU A 9 43.35 -27.49 -12.69
CA GLU A 9 42.25 -27.36 -13.65
C GLU A 9 42.16 -28.54 -14.63
N SER A 10 43.23 -29.33 -14.81
CA SER A 10 43.26 -30.52 -15.68
C SER A 10 42.61 -31.76 -15.05
N ASP A 11 42.39 -31.73 -13.72
CA ASP A 11 41.73 -32.82 -12.99
C ASP A 11 40.18 -32.74 -13.10
N VAL A 12 39.62 -31.65 -13.68
CA VAL A 12 38.19 -31.49 -13.89
C VAL A 12 37.74 -32.28 -15.11
N ARG A 13 37.35 -33.55 -14.93
CA ARG A 13 36.68 -34.33 -15.97
C ARG A 13 35.23 -33.87 -16.12
N VAL A 14 34.97 -32.96 -17.05
CA VAL A 14 33.60 -32.63 -17.50
C VAL A 14 33.10 -33.85 -18.29
N ARG A 15 32.19 -34.63 -17.71
CA ARG A 15 31.45 -35.65 -18.47
C ARG A 15 30.41 -34.91 -19.35
N PRO A 16 30.54 -34.96 -20.70
CA PRO A 16 29.51 -34.42 -21.55
C PRO A 16 28.20 -35.18 -21.30
N ASN A 17 27.14 -34.48 -21.01
CA ASN A 17 25.82 -35.08 -20.91
C ASN A 17 25.40 -35.59 -22.31
N PRO A 18 25.19 -36.92 -22.52
CA PRO A 18 24.87 -37.48 -23.83
C PRO A 18 23.53 -37.00 -24.40
N ARG A 19 22.70 -36.36 -23.59
CA ARG A 19 21.48 -35.66 -24.02
C ARG A 19 21.79 -34.17 -24.09
N GLY A 20 22.51 -33.76 -25.13
CA GLY A 20 22.92 -32.40 -25.37
C GLY A 20 21.76 -31.41 -25.18
N SER A 21 21.69 -30.78 -24.01
CA SER A 21 20.90 -29.57 -23.86
C SER A 21 21.60 -28.50 -24.69
N ARG A 22 20.97 -28.04 -25.78
CA ARG A 22 21.40 -26.84 -26.50
C ARG A 22 21.71 -25.77 -25.46
N PRO A 23 22.81 -25.00 -25.60
CA PRO A 23 23.03 -23.84 -24.78
C PRO A 23 21.77 -23.00 -24.80
N ARG A 24 21.15 -22.82 -23.66
CA ARG A 24 20.01 -21.87 -23.55
C ARG A 24 20.62 -20.50 -23.77
N THR A 25 20.49 -19.99 -24.97
CA THR A 25 20.77 -18.59 -25.24
C THR A 25 19.94 -17.77 -24.27
N LYS A 26 20.62 -16.98 -23.42
CA LYS A 26 19.98 -16.07 -22.46
C LYS A 26 19.34 -14.84 -23.12
N GLU A 27 19.13 -14.88 -24.42
CA GLU A 27 18.41 -13.81 -25.12
C GLU A 27 16.95 -13.87 -24.70
N ARG A 28 16.57 -12.92 -23.85
CA ARG A 28 15.18 -12.73 -23.46
C ARG A 28 14.43 -12.15 -24.66
N PRO A 29 13.31 -12.75 -25.08
CA PRO A 29 12.46 -12.15 -26.10
C PRO A 29 12.14 -10.69 -25.71
N ARG A 30 12.31 -9.75 -26.62
CA ARG A 30 12.05 -8.33 -26.35
C ARG A 30 10.56 -8.03 -26.21
N HIS A 31 9.70 -8.91 -26.73
CA HIS A 31 8.23 -8.75 -26.70
C HIS A 31 7.81 -7.35 -27.20
N GLU A 32 8.29 -6.97 -28.38
CA GLU A 32 8.03 -5.64 -28.97
C GLU A 32 6.54 -5.43 -29.23
N ASP A 33 5.79 -6.50 -29.51
CA ASP A 33 4.34 -6.51 -29.74
C ASP A 33 3.51 -6.62 -28.45
N ALA A 34 4.11 -6.47 -27.28
CA ALA A 34 3.38 -6.59 -26.02
C ALA A 34 2.45 -5.40 -25.82
N VAL A 35 1.21 -5.69 -25.44
CA VAL A 35 0.18 -4.69 -25.16
C VAL A 35 0.31 -4.20 -23.71
N ALA A 36 0.16 -2.90 -23.51
CA ALA A 36 0.14 -2.31 -22.17
C ALA A 36 -1.13 -2.73 -21.43
N GLY A 37 -0.99 -3.03 -20.15
CA GLY A 37 -2.11 -3.31 -19.28
C GLY A 37 -1.88 -2.76 -17.87
N TRP A 38 -2.96 -2.61 -17.11
CA TRP A 38 -2.94 -2.17 -15.73
C TRP A 38 -3.55 -3.23 -14.81
N VAL A 39 -2.85 -3.62 -13.74
CA VAL A 39 -3.26 -4.72 -12.85
C VAL A 39 -4.35 -4.24 -11.90
N LEU A 40 -5.56 -4.80 -12.03
CA LEU A 40 -6.72 -4.50 -11.19
C LEU A 40 -6.78 -5.40 -9.95
N THR A 41 -6.50 -6.69 -10.12
CA THR A 41 -6.52 -7.67 -9.02
C THR A 41 -5.40 -8.67 -9.15
N VAL A 42 -5.04 -9.26 -8.01
CA VAL A 42 -4.10 -10.38 -7.94
C VAL A 42 -4.74 -11.49 -7.12
N ASP A 43 -4.98 -12.66 -7.72
CA ASP A 43 -5.52 -13.82 -7.03
C ASP A 43 -4.73 -15.08 -7.42
N ARG A 44 -4.05 -15.70 -6.44
CA ARG A 44 -3.36 -17.00 -6.56
C ARG A 44 -2.50 -17.15 -7.83
N GLY A 45 -1.77 -16.07 -8.19
CA GLY A 45 -0.90 -16.05 -9.37
C GLY A 45 -1.61 -15.77 -10.70
N ARG A 46 -2.89 -15.44 -10.66
CA ARG A 46 -3.65 -14.85 -11.75
C ARG A 46 -3.78 -13.34 -11.52
N TYR A 47 -3.74 -12.60 -12.60
CA TYR A 47 -3.78 -11.14 -12.62
C TYR A 47 -4.90 -10.72 -13.55
N THR A 48 -5.90 -10.02 -13.01
CA THR A 48 -6.87 -9.34 -13.88
C THR A 48 -6.26 -8.01 -14.27
N CYS A 49 -6.12 -7.77 -15.55
CA CYS A 49 -5.52 -6.57 -16.11
C CYS A 49 -6.54 -5.85 -16.99
N LEU A 50 -6.59 -4.54 -16.89
CA LEU A 50 -7.30 -3.67 -17.81
C LEU A 50 -6.39 -3.41 -19.02
N VAL A 51 -6.93 -3.56 -20.21
CA VAL A 51 -6.23 -3.27 -21.48
C VAL A 51 -7.10 -2.42 -22.38
N ASP A 52 -6.46 -1.59 -23.20
CA ASP A 52 -7.13 -0.85 -24.26
C ASP A 52 -7.27 -1.74 -25.49
N GLY A 53 -8.49 -1.92 -25.95
CA GLY A 53 -8.82 -2.67 -27.17
C GLY A 53 -9.52 -1.81 -28.23
N PRO A 54 -9.78 -2.37 -29.40
CA PRO A 54 -10.45 -1.67 -30.49
C PRO A 54 -11.86 -1.15 -30.11
N ASP A 55 -12.55 -1.89 -29.24
CA ASP A 55 -13.91 -1.58 -28.78
C ASP A 55 -13.93 -0.86 -27.42
N GLY A 56 -12.78 -0.39 -26.95
CA GLY A 56 -12.60 0.25 -25.66
C GLY A 56 -11.85 -0.62 -24.64
N GLU A 57 -11.78 -0.14 -23.41
CA GLU A 57 -11.12 -0.85 -22.32
C GLU A 57 -11.88 -2.12 -21.94
N HIS A 58 -11.15 -3.21 -21.73
CA HIS A 58 -11.71 -4.48 -21.24
C HIS A 58 -10.73 -5.20 -20.32
N GLU A 59 -11.25 -6.16 -19.56
CA GLU A 59 -10.48 -6.96 -18.63
C GLU A 59 -9.94 -8.22 -19.27
N VAL A 60 -8.68 -8.54 -19.01
CA VAL A 60 -8.04 -9.79 -19.42
C VAL A 60 -7.44 -10.49 -18.21
N VAL A 61 -7.49 -11.82 -18.21
CA VAL A 61 -6.82 -12.63 -17.19
C VAL A 61 -5.43 -12.99 -17.69
N ALA A 62 -4.41 -12.76 -16.86
CA ALA A 62 -3.04 -13.06 -17.20
C ALA A 62 -2.35 -13.92 -16.12
N MET A 63 -1.31 -14.62 -16.51
CA MET A 63 -0.35 -15.27 -15.62
C MET A 63 1.03 -14.67 -15.79
N LYS A 64 1.86 -14.74 -14.76
CA LYS A 64 3.23 -14.27 -14.83
C LYS A 64 4.09 -15.19 -15.73
N ALA A 65 4.85 -14.61 -16.65
CA ALA A 65 5.87 -15.34 -17.40
C ALA A 65 6.98 -15.85 -16.47
N ARG A 66 7.55 -17.02 -16.79
CA ARG A 66 8.62 -17.63 -15.97
C ARG A 66 9.85 -16.73 -15.88
N ASP A 67 10.13 -15.96 -16.91
CA ASP A 67 11.30 -15.08 -17.01
C ASP A 67 11.24 -13.86 -16.08
N LEU A 68 10.07 -13.49 -15.58
CA LEU A 68 9.91 -12.47 -14.53
C LEU A 68 10.43 -12.94 -13.16
N GLY A 69 10.75 -14.23 -13.01
CA GLY A 69 11.38 -14.78 -11.82
C GLY A 69 10.58 -14.50 -10.55
N LYS A 70 11.26 -13.98 -9.51
CA LYS A 70 10.68 -13.67 -8.20
C LYS A 70 10.01 -12.29 -8.12
N ALA A 71 10.06 -11.48 -9.19
CA ALA A 71 9.42 -10.16 -9.19
C ALA A 71 7.93 -10.30 -8.87
N GLY A 72 7.51 -9.65 -7.80
CA GLY A 72 6.09 -9.58 -7.42
C GLY A 72 5.34 -8.62 -8.32
N VAL A 73 4.23 -9.05 -8.89
CA VAL A 73 3.26 -8.19 -9.56
C VAL A 73 2.15 -7.89 -8.56
N VAL A 74 1.80 -6.62 -8.43
CA VAL A 74 0.78 -6.16 -7.46
C VAL A 74 -0.27 -5.29 -8.15
N VAL A 75 -1.36 -5.03 -7.46
CA VAL A 75 -2.40 -4.10 -7.92
C VAL A 75 -1.78 -2.72 -8.20
N GLY A 76 -2.19 -2.09 -9.29
CA GLY A 76 -1.65 -0.81 -9.73
C GLY A 76 -0.40 -0.91 -10.63
N ASP A 77 0.19 -2.11 -10.81
CA ASP A 77 1.30 -2.26 -11.74
C ASP A 77 0.87 -2.01 -13.18
N ARG A 78 1.70 -1.27 -13.90
CA ARG A 78 1.66 -1.21 -15.36
C ARG A 78 2.50 -2.33 -15.90
N VAL A 79 1.92 -3.13 -16.80
CA VAL A 79 2.52 -4.37 -17.29
C VAL A 79 2.47 -4.45 -18.80
N ALA A 80 3.40 -5.23 -19.36
CA ALA A 80 3.34 -5.61 -20.77
C ALA A 80 2.80 -7.05 -20.87
N LEU A 81 1.80 -7.23 -21.72
CA LEU A 81 1.02 -8.46 -21.88
C LEU A 81 1.19 -9.03 -23.29
N VAL A 82 1.28 -10.35 -23.38
CA VAL A 82 1.27 -11.11 -24.64
C VAL A 82 0.34 -12.31 -24.51
N GLY A 83 -0.06 -12.88 -25.65
CA GLY A 83 -0.95 -14.04 -25.71
C GLY A 83 -2.37 -13.68 -26.05
N ASP A 84 -3.34 -14.40 -25.52
CA ASP A 84 -4.74 -14.14 -25.80
C ASP A 84 -5.28 -13.01 -24.93
N LEU A 85 -5.55 -11.88 -25.57
CA LEU A 85 -6.03 -10.64 -24.93
C LEU A 85 -7.52 -10.40 -25.23
N SER A 86 -8.25 -11.40 -25.73
CA SER A 86 -9.66 -11.25 -26.10
C SER A 86 -10.59 -11.02 -24.88
N GLY A 87 -10.15 -11.33 -23.66
CA GLY A 87 -11.00 -11.27 -22.46
C GLY A 87 -12.06 -12.35 -22.36
N GLY A 88 -12.03 -13.33 -23.26
CA GLY A 88 -12.96 -14.47 -23.22
C GLY A 88 -12.76 -15.36 -21.99
N PRO A 89 -13.73 -16.24 -21.67
CA PRO A 89 -13.71 -17.08 -20.46
C PRO A 89 -12.50 -18.02 -20.38
N ASP A 90 -11.97 -18.46 -21.51
CA ASP A 90 -10.80 -19.34 -21.62
C ASP A 90 -9.55 -18.59 -22.07
N ALA A 91 -9.64 -17.28 -22.31
CA ALA A 91 -8.52 -16.46 -22.72
C ALA A 91 -7.49 -16.32 -21.58
N LEU A 92 -6.22 -16.51 -21.91
CA LEU A 92 -5.14 -16.38 -20.92
C LEU A 92 -3.94 -15.66 -21.53
N ALA A 93 -3.69 -14.48 -21.02
CA ALA A 93 -2.51 -13.69 -21.33
C ALA A 93 -1.31 -14.03 -20.45
N ARG A 94 -0.17 -13.40 -20.75
CA ARG A 94 1.04 -13.50 -19.93
C ARG A 94 1.62 -12.12 -19.68
N VAL A 95 1.89 -11.82 -18.42
CA VAL A 95 2.69 -10.66 -18.01
C VAL A 95 4.16 -10.98 -18.31
N VAL A 96 4.76 -10.27 -19.26
CA VAL A 96 6.15 -10.46 -19.68
C VAL A 96 7.09 -9.39 -19.15
N ARG A 97 6.57 -8.22 -18.75
CA ARG A 97 7.32 -7.13 -18.15
C ARG A 97 6.44 -6.37 -17.17
N VAL A 98 7.03 -5.91 -16.08
CA VAL A 98 6.47 -4.91 -15.16
C VAL A 98 7.20 -3.61 -15.43
N GLU A 99 6.45 -2.55 -15.71
CA GLU A 99 7.02 -1.24 -15.99
C GLU A 99 7.55 -0.59 -14.70
N ARG A 100 8.35 0.46 -14.85
CA ARG A 100 8.90 1.19 -13.70
C ARG A 100 7.75 1.78 -12.86
N ARG A 101 7.75 1.46 -11.58
CA ARG A 101 6.81 2.00 -10.61
C ARG A 101 7.19 3.43 -10.25
N ALA A 102 6.21 4.34 -10.27
CA ALA A 102 6.38 5.72 -9.81
C ALA A 102 6.35 5.76 -8.27
N THR A 103 5.37 5.08 -7.68
CA THR A 103 5.19 4.95 -6.24
C THR A 103 4.99 3.49 -5.86
N MET A 104 5.27 3.13 -4.62
CA MET A 104 5.03 1.77 -4.14
C MET A 104 4.73 1.76 -2.65
N LEU A 105 3.49 1.47 -2.30
CA LEU A 105 3.11 1.20 -0.92
C LEU A 105 3.61 -0.19 -0.52
N ARG A 106 4.35 -0.27 0.58
CA ARG A 106 4.97 -1.49 1.09
C ARG A 106 4.52 -1.76 2.52
N ARG A 107 4.72 -2.97 2.95
CA ARG A 107 4.66 -3.33 4.37
C ARG A 107 5.70 -4.37 4.71
N SER A 108 6.18 -4.38 5.94
CA SER A 108 6.77 -5.56 6.56
C SER A 108 5.67 -6.46 7.15
N ALA A 109 5.96 -7.71 7.45
CA ALA A 109 4.98 -8.58 8.12
C ALA A 109 4.68 -8.06 9.54
N ASP A 110 5.74 -7.61 10.23
CA ASP A 110 5.72 -6.94 11.53
C ASP A 110 6.89 -5.95 11.61
N ASP A 111 7.12 -5.36 12.77
CA ASP A 111 8.17 -4.35 12.97
C ASP A 111 9.58 -4.97 13.11
N THR A 112 9.69 -6.29 13.19
CA THR A 112 10.95 -7.03 13.30
C THR A 112 11.36 -7.71 12.00
N ASP A 113 10.41 -7.94 11.07
CA ASP A 113 10.68 -8.56 9.77
C ASP A 113 11.20 -7.51 8.76
N PRO A 114 12.48 -7.55 8.38
CA PRO A 114 13.02 -6.61 7.40
C PRO A 114 12.53 -6.87 5.98
N ILE A 115 11.77 -7.95 5.74
CA ILE A 115 11.32 -8.32 4.40
C ILE A 115 10.18 -7.41 3.96
N GLU A 116 10.47 -6.54 3.01
CA GLU A 116 9.49 -5.68 2.37
C GLU A 116 8.58 -6.47 1.43
N ARG A 117 7.30 -6.23 1.54
CA ARG A 117 6.29 -6.80 0.64
C ARG A 117 5.54 -5.67 -0.05
N PRO A 118 5.64 -5.56 -1.38
CA PRO A 118 4.84 -4.60 -2.11
C PRO A 118 3.35 -4.93 -1.96
N LEU A 119 2.53 -3.90 -1.79
CA LEU A 119 1.08 -4.01 -1.64
C LEU A 119 0.35 -3.45 -2.85
N VAL A 120 0.63 -2.18 -3.18
CA VAL A 120 0.03 -1.44 -4.28
C VAL A 120 1.11 -0.59 -4.93
N ALA A 121 1.13 -0.58 -6.26
CA ALA A 121 2.03 0.24 -7.06
C ALA A 121 1.28 1.40 -7.72
N ASN A 122 2.02 2.47 -8.04
CA ASN A 122 1.53 3.60 -8.82
C ASN A 122 0.25 4.26 -8.26
N ALA A 123 0.08 4.22 -6.94
CA ALA A 123 -0.94 4.98 -6.26
C ALA A 123 -0.49 6.44 -6.08
N ASP A 124 -1.45 7.36 -6.05
CA ASP A 124 -1.22 8.78 -5.82
C ASP A 124 -1.49 9.13 -4.35
N ARG A 125 -2.44 8.43 -3.72
CA ARG A 125 -2.95 8.79 -2.40
C ARG A 125 -3.20 7.57 -1.52
N LEU A 126 -3.01 7.78 -0.21
CA LEU A 126 -3.45 6.86 0.85
C LEU A 126 -4.57 7.52 1.65
N ALA A 127 -5.80 7.02 1.54
CA ALA A 127 -6.92 7.45 2.34
C ALA A 127 -7.04 6.56 3.59
N ILE A 128 -6.82 7.17 4.76
CA ILE A 128 -6.85 6.53 6.06
C ILE A 128 -8.24 6.70 6.64
N VAL A 129 -9.03 5.62 6.61
CA VAL A 129 -10.40 5.61 7.11
C VAL A 129 -10.38 5.24 8.59
N THR A 130 -10.85 6.14 9.44
CA THR A 130 -10.96 5.91 10.89
C THR A 130 -12.33 6.34 11.40
N ALA A 131 -12.90 5.56 12.32
CA ALA A 131 -14.14 5.92 12.98
C ALA A 131 -13.84 6.83 14.17
N LEU A 132 -14.72 7.81 14.43
CA LEU A 132 -14.64 8.66 15.61
C LEU A 132 -15.18 7.97 16.87
N ALA A 133 -15.99 6.92 16.67
CA ALA A 133 -16.51 6.04 17.74
C ALA A 133 -16.84 4.67 17.14
N GLU A 134 -16.87 3.64 17.97
CA GLU A 134 -17.34 2.27 17.65
C GLU A 134 -16.76 1.68 16.33
N PRO A 135 -15.46 1.41 16.27
CA PRO A 135 -14.49 1.38 17.38
C PRO A 135 -13.90 2.76 17.70
N GLU A 136 -13.28 2.88 18.86
CA GLU A 136 -12.47 4.04 19.22
C GLU A 136 -11.37 4.30 18.19
N PRO A 137 -11.04 5.57 17.90
CA PRO A 137 -9.95 5.89 17.00
C PRO A 137 -8.62 5.33 17.50
N ARG A 138 -7.93 4.58 16.65
CA ARG A 138 -6.61 4.04 16.98
C ARG A 138 -5.53 4.98 16.47
N ALA A 139 -5.12 5.96 17.28
CA ALA A 139 -4.14 6.98 16.90
C ALA A 139 -2.84 6.37 16.37
N ARG A 140 -2.31 5.34 17.04
CA ARG A 140 -1.10 4.63 16.61
C ARG A 140 -1.23 4.04 15.19
N MET A 141 -2.40 3.49 14.85
CA MET A 141 -2.63 2.96 13.50
C MET A 141 -2.64 4.09 12.47
N VAL A 142 -3.29 5.21 12.78
CA VAL A 142 -3.31 6.38 11.89
C VAL A 142 -1.90 6.90 11.67
N ASP A 143 -1.12 7.06 12.73
CA ASP A 143 0.28 7.49 12.65
C ASP A 143 1.12 6.53 11.78
N ARG A 144 0.95 5.22 11.92
CA ARG A 144 1.65 4.21 11.11
C ARG A 144 1.24 4.28 9.63
N CYS A 145 -0.03 4.56 9.35
CA CYS A 145 -0.50 4.76 7.97
C CYS A 145 0.09 6.04 7.38
N LEU A 146 0.21 7.12 8.16
CA LEU A 146 0.85 8.36 7.73
C LEU A 146 2.33 8.15 7.40
N VAL A 147 3.06 7.44 8.27
CA VAL A 147 4.45 7.05 8.02
C VAL A 147 4.58 6.25 6.72
N ALA A 148 3.70 5.28 6.50
CA ALA A 148 3.71 4.47 5.28
C ALA A 148 3.40 5.31 4.03
N ALA A 149 2.48 6.29 4.12
CA ALA A 149 2.18 7.21 3.04
C ALA A 149 3.39 8.07 2.70
N PHE A 150 4.02 8.68 3.70
CA PHE A 150 5.18 9.55 3.53
C PHE A 150 6.39 8.77 2.97
N ASP A 151 6.68 7.57 3.47
CA ASP A 151 7.76 6.72 2.92
C ASP A 151 7.51 6.35 1.45
N ALA A 152 6.26 6.09 1.09
CA ALA A 152 5.88 5.73 -0.28
C ALA A 152 5.78 6.95 -1.21
N GLY A 153 5.88 8.19 -0.71
CA GLY A 153 5.66 9.42 -1.48
C GLY A 153 4.21 9.63 -1.89
N LEU A 154 3.25 9.11 -1.12
CA LEU A 154 1.82 9.24 -1.35
C LEU A 154 1.25 10.45 -0.61
N GLN A 155 0.25 11.10 -1.21
CA GLN A 155 -0.55 12.10 -0.50
C GLN A 155 -1.43 11.39 0.54
N ALA A 156 -1.36 11.80 1.80
CA ALA A 156 -2.24 11.30 2.84
C ALA A 156 -3.59 12.05 2.82
N LEU A 157 -4.68 11.31 3.10
CA LEU A 157 -6.01 11.87 3.32
C LEU A 157 -6.64 11.16 4.52
N LEU A 158 -7.10 11.92 5.52
CA LEU A 158 -7.90 11.36 6.62
C LEU A 158 -9.38 11.36 6.25
N VAL A 159 -10.03 10.20 6.33
CA VAL A 159 -11.48 10.09 6.17
C VAL A 159 -12.07 9.66 7.51
N LEU A 160 -12.66 10.63 8.21
CA LEU A 160 -13.25 10.43 9.53
C LEU A 160 -14.70 10.00 9.36
N THR A 161 -15.04 8.84 9.88
CA THR A 161 -16.39 8.30 9.79
C THR A 161 -17.11 8.35 11.13
N LYS A 162 -18.43 8.16 11.10
CA LYS A 162 -19.30 8.11 12.27
C LYS A 162 -19.25 9.39 13.12
N ALA A 163 -19.19 10.55 12.44
CA ALA A 163 -19.31 11.84 13.11
C ALA A 163 -20.74 12.11 13.65
N ASP A 164 -21.69 11.24 13.36
CA ASP A 164 -22.99 11.15 14.01
C ASP A 164 -22.90 10.63 15.46
N LEU A 165 -21.84 9.90 15.81
CA LEU A 165 -21.65 9.34 17.15
C LEU A 165 -20.73 10.19 18.03
N ARG A 166 -19.77 10.91 17.43
CA ARG A 166 -18.80 11.74 18.17
C ARG A 166 -18.29 12.89 17.33
N ASP A 167 -18.06 14.04 17.98
CA ASP A 167 -17.43 15.20 17.36
C ASP A 167 -16.01 14.92 16.88
N ALA A 168 -15.66 15.44 15.70
CA ALA A 168 -14.35 15.27 15.08
C ALA A 168 -13.28 16.23 15.65
N GLY A 169 -13.70 17.31 16.30
CA GLY A 169 -12.81 18.40 16.76
C GLY A 169 -11.61 17.93 17.56
N PRO A 170 -11.79 17.12 18.63
CA PRO A 170 -10.67 16.63 19.44
C PRO A 170 -9.66 15.79 18.63
N PHE A 171 -10.15 14.95 17.73
CA PHE A 171 -9.28 14.15 16.86
C PHE A 171 -8.50 15.03 15.88
N LEU A 172 -9.20 15.96 15.22
CA LEU A 172 -8.58 16.88 14.25
C LEU A 172 -7.54 17.78 14.91
N ALA A 173 -7.77 18.24 16.14
CA ALA A 173 -6.82 19.05 16.88
C ALA A 173 -5.46 18.33 17.08
N ALA A 174 -5.49 17.01 17.33
CA ALA A 174 -4.28 16.20 17.49
C ALA A 174 -3.48 16.02 16.18
N TYR A 175 -4.13 16.14 15.03
CA TYR A 175 -3.53 15.98 13.70
C TYR A 175 -3.33 17.31 12.95
N ALA A 176 -3.87 18.43 13.46
CA ALA A 176 -3.73 19.74 12.85
C ALA A 176 -2.27 20.14 12.53
N PRO A 177 -1.27 19.87 13.42
CA PRO A 177 0.10 20.23 13.12
C PRO A 177 0.72 19.45 11.94
N LEU A 178 0.13 18.35 11.51
CA LEU A 178 0.59 17.55 10.35
C LEU A 178 0.13 18.14 9.02
N ASP A 179 -0.85 19.05 9.04
CA ASP A 179 -1.46 19.66 7.85
C ASP A 179 -1.95 18.61 6.82
N VAL A 180 -2.47 17.49 7.31
CA VAL A 180 -3.02 16.43 6.47
C VAL A 180 -4.46 16.77 6.10
N PRO A 181 -4.80 16.78 4.80
CA PRO A 181 -6.17 16.96 4.37
C PRO A 181 -7.10 15.92 5.00
N TYR A 182 -8.34 16.33 5.31
CA TYR A 182 -9.33 15.44 5.88
C TYR A 182 -10.72 15.68 5.30
N VAL A 183 -11.57 14.67 5.42
CA VAL A 183 -13.02 14.75 5.19
C VAL A 183 -13.73 14.07 6.35
N VAL A 184 -14.81 14.72 6.82
CA VAL A 184 -15.65 14.18 7.89
C VAL A 184 -16.93 13.64 7.29
N THR A 185 -17.24 12.38 7.57
CA THR A 185 -18.48 11.74 7.10
C THR A 185 -19.34 11.30 8.28
N ARG A 186 -20.64 11.39 8.09
CA ARG A 186 -21.64 10.96 9.08
C ARG A 186 -22.77 10.20 8.41
N ARG A 187 -23.39 9.31 9.14
CA ARG A 187 -24.59 8.63 8.68
C ARG A 187 -25.80 9.54 8.89
N SER A 188 -26.66 9.63 7.88
CA SER A 188 -27.93 10.34 7.93
C SER A 188 -29.05 9.49 7.34
N PRO A 189 -30.34 9.85 7.53
CA PRO A 189 -31.44 9.13 6.90
C PRO A 189 -31.38 9.12 5.36
N SER A 190 -30.73 10.10 4.75
CA SER A 190 -30.55 10.23 3.30
C SER A 190 -29.31 9.53 2.76
N GLY A 191 -28.45 8.97 3.61
CA GLY A 191 -27.22 8.29 3.21
C GLY A 191 -26.00 8.71 4.02
N ILE A 192 -24.88 8.96 3.35
CA ILE A 192 -23.63 9.40 3.98
C ILE A 192 -23.40 10.86 3.61
N GLU A 193 -23.53 11.76 4.59
CA GLU A 193 -23.10 13.14 4.44
C GLU A 193 -21.58 13.24 4.38
N GLY A 194 -21.06 14.16 3.54
CA GLY A 194 -19.63 14.29 3.25
C GLY A 194 -19.13 13.34 2.17
N LEU A 195 -19.97 12.45 1.60
CA LEU A 195 -19.56 11.50 0.57
C LEU A 195 -19.12 12.21 -0.72
N ASP A 196 -19.76 13.28 -1.10
CA ASP A 196 -19.42 14.03 -2.30
C ASP A 196 -18.06 14.72 -2.16
N GLU A 197 -17.74 15.26 -0.98
CA GLU A 197 -16.41 15.79 -0.70
C GLU A 197 -15.33 14.66 -0.77
N VAL A 198 -15.65 13.45 -0.28
CA VAL A 198 -14.73 12.31 -0.46
C VAL A 198 -14.53 12.05 -1.95
N ARG A 199 -15.58 12.02 -2.77
CA ARG A 199 -15.47 11.82 -4.22
C ARG A 199 -14.56 12.86 -4.88
N GLU A 200 -14.78 14.13 -4.60
CA GLU A 200 -13.96 15.24 -5.12
C GLU A 200 -12.49 15.08 -4.77
N ARG A 201 -12.19 14.67 -3.52
CA ARG A 201 -10.81 14.42 -3.09
C ARG A 201 -10.16 13.23 -3.78
N LEU A 202 -10.94 12.25 -4.25
CA LEU A 202 -10.44 11.05 -4.91
C LEU A 202 -10.41 11.14 -6.44
N GLU A 203 -11.08 12.14 -7.00
CA GLU A 203 -11.21 12.32 -8.44
C GLU A 203 -9.85 12.39 -9.15
N GLY A 204 -9.73 11.73 -10.30
CA GLY A 204 -8.52 11.72 -11.13
C GLY A 204 -7.31 11.01 -10.52
N SER A 205 -7.45 10.39 -9.34
CA SER A 205 -6.34 9.75 -8.62
C SER A 205 -6.54 8.25 -8.41
N VAL A 206 -5.45 7.53 -8.23
CA VAL A 206 -5.44 6.16 -7.73
C VAL A 206 -5.25 6.24 -6.22
N THR A 207 -6.32 5.99 -5.45
CA THR A 207 -6.32 6.11 -4.00
C THR A 207 -6.43 4.75 -3.33
N VAL A 208 -5.48 4.42 -2.48
CA VAL A 208 -5.53 3.22 -1.62
C VAL A 208 -6.34 3.53 -0.37
N LEU A 209 -7.32 2.69 -0.06
CA LEU A 209 -8.09 2.80 1.19
C LEU A 209 -7.56 1.83 2.24
N VAL A 210 -7.24 2.36 3.41
CA VAL A 210 -6.82 1.58 4.57
C VAL A 210 -7.66 1.95 5.78
N GLY A 211 -7.81 1.04 6.72
CA GLY A 211 -8.56 1.28 7.93
C GLY A 211 -8.88 -0.01 8.68
N HIS A 212 -9.03 0.10 9.99
CA HIS A 212 -9.32 -1.03 10.86
C HIS A 212 -10.71 -1.64 10.55
N SER A 213 -10.93 -2.85 11.05
CA SER A 213 -12.26 -3.48 10.98
C SER A 213 -13.31 -2.63 11.71
N GLY A 214 -14.50 -2.49 11.13
CA GLY A 214 -15.61 -1.76 11.74
C GLY A 214 -15.59 -0.23 11.58
N VAL A 215 -14.55 0.36 11.00
CA VAL A 215 -14.48 1.82 10.78
C VAL A 215 -15.41 2.35 9.67
N GLY A 216 -16.12 1.47 8.96
CA GLY A 216 -17.01 1.89 7.88
C GLY A 216 -16.39 1.91 6.49
N LYS A 217 -15.16 1.37 6.31
CA LYS A 217 -14.46 1.33 5.01
C LYS A 217 -15.30 0.68 3.92
N SER A 218 -15.86 -0.51 4.15
CA SER A 218 -16.70 -1.21 3.15
C SER A 218 -17.97 -0.45 2.83
N THR A 219 -18.58 0.22 3.81
CA THR A 219 -19.74 1.07 3.60
C THR A 219 -19.39 2.25 2.71
N LEU A 220 -18.24 2.88 2.95
CA LEU A 220 -17.73 3.99 2.15
C LEU A 220 -17.45 3.54 0.71
N VAL A 221 -16.74 2.39 0.53
CA VAL A 221 -16.44 1.83 -0.80
C VAL A 221 -17.73 1.57 -1.58
N ASN A 222 -18.74 0.93 -0.97
CA ASN A 222 -20.01 0.63 -1.62
C ASN A 222 -20.79 1.91 -2.00
N ALA A 223 -20.65 2.99 -1.22
CA ALA A 223 -21.27 4.26 -1.53
C ALA A 223 -20.52 5.01 -2.65
N LEU A 224 -19.19 4.90 -2.69
CA LEU A 224 -18.36 5.50 -3.73
C LEU A 224 -18.53 4.79 -5.07
N VAL A 225 -18.58 3.44 -5.05
CA VAL A 225 -18.68 2.59 -6.25
C VAL A 225 -19.92 1.70 -6.14
N PRO A 226 -21.09 2.20 -6.54
CA PRO A 226 -22.32 1.40 -6.53
C PRO A 226 -22.15 0.15 -7.40
N GLY A 227 -22.39 -1.03 -6.82
CA GLY A 227 -22.20 -2.31 -7.49
C GLY A 227 -20.86 -3.00 -7.27
N ALA A 228 -19.93 -2.40 -6.53
CA ALA A 228 -18.66 -3.06 -6.15
C ALA A 228 -18.87 -4.42 -5.48
N SER A 229 -19.93 -4.58 -4.68
CA SER A 229 -20.32 -5.85 -4.07
C SER A 229 -20.74 -6.94 -5.08
N ARG A 230 -21.16 -6.57 -6.29
CA ARG A 230 -21.53 -7.51 -7.36
C ARG A 230 -20.30 -8.06 -8.09
N THR A 231 -19.25 -7.26 -8.22
CA THR A 231 -18.01 -7.69 -8.88
C THR A 231 -17.24 -8.71 -8.04
N THR A 232 -17.30 -8.63 -6.72
CA THR A 232 -16.72 -9.62 -5.80
C THR A 232 -17.52 -10.92 -5.72
N GLY A 233 -18.81 -10.94 -6.14
CA GLY A 233 -19.68 -12.12 -6.15
C GLY A 233 -19.61 -12.95 -7.44
N VAL A 234 -19.31 -12.32 -8.57
CA VAL A 234 -19.37 -12.99 -9.90
C VAL A 234 -18.18 -13.92 -10.15
N VAL A 235 -17.04 -13.74 -9.48
CA VAL A 235 -15.88 -14.64 -9.63
C VAL A 235 -16.10 -16.01 -8.96
N ASN A 236 -17.16 -16.19 -8.16
CA ASN A 236 -17.39 -17.41 -7.38
C ASN A 236 -18.56 -18.28 -7.84
N ASP A 237 -19.39 -17.86 -8.81
CA ASP A 237 -20.56 -18.65 -9.22
C ASP A 237 -20.22 -19.85 -10.14
N VAL A 238 -19.00 -19.93 -10.68
CA VAL A 238 -18.61 -21.04 -11.57
C VAL A 238 -18.07 -22.26 -10.79
N THR A 239 -17.70 -22.14 -9.53
CA THR A 239 -17.07 -23.25 -8.79
C THR A 239 -17.81 -23.74 -7.55
N GLY A 240 -18.94 -23.16 -7.18
CA GLY A 240 -19.83 -23.69 -6.13
C GLY A 240 -19.17 -23.90 -4.75
N ARG A 241 -18.03 -23.31 -4.44
CA ARG A 241 -17.32 -23.48 -3.16
C ARG A 241 -17.06 -22.13 -2.49
N GLY A 242 -17.83 -21.91 -1.46
CA GLY A 242 -17.50 -21.26 -0.21
C GLY A 242 -16.94 -19.85 -0.24
N ARG A 243 -17.63 -18.95 0.48
CA ARG A 243 -17.15 -17.67 1.03
C ARG A 243 -15.64 -17.66 1.29
N HIS A 244 -14.85 -17.28 0.30
CA HIS A 244 -13.50 -16.82 0.53
C HIS A 244 -13.56 -15.30 0.51
N THR A 245 -13.45 -14.69 1.70
CA THR A 245 -13.09 -13.29 1.86
C THR A 245 -11.77 -13.11 1.11
N SER A 246 -11.82 -12.43 -0.05
CA SER A 246 -10.62 -12.12 -0.84
C SER A 246 -9.67 -11.34 0.05
N THR A 247 -8.51 -11.91 0.33
CA THR A 247 -7.43 -11.24 1.08
C THR A 247 -6.58 -10.35 0.17
N SER A 248 -6.95 -10.24 -1.09
CA SER A 248 -6.20 -9.52 -2.13
C SER A 248 -6.77 -8.12 -2.35
N ALA A 249 -5.90 -7.16 -2.63
CA ALA A 249 -6.30 -5.82 -3.01
C ALA A 249 -7.08 -5.84 -4.34
N LEU A 250 -8.05 -4.94 -4.46
CA LEU A 250 -8.91 -4.79 -5.64
C LEU A 250 -9.01 -3.32 -6.03
N ALA A 251 -8.69 -3.00 -7.28
CA ALA A 251 -8.91 -1.67 -7.85
C ALA A 251 -10.33 -1.58 -8.43
N LEU A 252 -11.06 -0.54 -8.01
CA LEU A 252 -12.42 -0.23 -8.41
C LEU A 252 -12.44 1.14 -9.07
N ARG A 253 -13.06 1.25 -10.24
CA ARG A 253 -13.21 2.53 -10.94
C ARG A 253 -14.27 3.39 -10.25
N LEU A 254 -13.92 4.65 -9.96
CA LEU A 254 -14.88 5.63 -9.48
C LEU A 254 -15.82 6.03 -10.64
N PRO A 255 -17.13 6.09 -10.39
CA PRO A 255 -18.09 6.60 -11.37
C PRO A 255 -17.95 8.13 -11.51
N GLY A 256 -18.23 8.65 -12.69
CA GLY A 256 -18.23 10.09 -12.98
C GLY A 256 -17.20 10.50 -14.03
N ALA A 257 -17.33 11.72 -14.52
CA ALA A 257 -16.50 12.24 -15.61
C ALA A 257 -15.04 12.49 -15.22
N GLY A 258 -14.79 12.80 -13.95
CA GLY A 258 -13.42 13.02 -13.44
C GLY A 258 -12.60 11.74 -13.26
N GLY A 259 -13.25 10.58 -13.31
CA GLY A 259 -12.57 9.29 -13.19
C GLY A 259 -11.86 9.10 -11.86
N GLY A 260 -10.90 8.18 -11.85
CA GLY A 260 -10.13 7.81 -10.66
C GLY A 260 -10.38 6.37 -10.24
N TRP A 261 -9.58 5.91 -9.29
CA TRP A 261 -9.62 4.53 -8.83
C TRP A 261 -9.49 4.46 -7.32
N VAL A 262 -10.26 3.57 -6.74
CA VAL A 262 -10.14 3.20 -5.34
C VAL A 262 -9.57 1.79 -5.25
N VAL A 263 -8.45 1.64 -4.57
CA VAL A 263 -7.87 0.33 -4.28
C VAL A 263 -8.28 -0.06 -2.87
N ASP A 264 -9.24 -0.97 -2.77
CA ASP A 264 -9.61 -1.55 -1.48
C ASP A 264 -8.61 -2.63 -1.08
N THR A 265 -8.11 -2.53 0.13
CA THR A 265 -7.12 -3.47 0.69
C THR A 265 -7.72 -4.19 1.89
N PRO A 266 -8.48 -5.28 1.65
CA PRO A 266 -9.08 -6.04 2.74
C PRO A 266 -7.98 -6.65 3.63
N GLY A 267 -8.20 -6.62 4.94
CA GLY A 267 -7.31 -7.28 5.89
C GLY A 267 -6.00 -6.56 6.23
N ILE A 268 -5.75 -5.36 5.70
CA ILE A 268 -4.62 -4.54 6.20
C ILE A 268 -5.05 -3.87 7.49
N ARG A 269 -4.69 -4.49 8.60
CA ARG A 269 -4.98 -4.01 9.96
C ARG A 269 -3.84 -3.20 10.55
N SER A 270 -2.63 -3.38 10.04
CA SER A 270 -1.43 -2.67 10.46
C SER A 270 -0.40 -2.64 9.33
N PHE A 271 0.46 -1.63 9.36
CA PHE A 271 1.67 -1.58 8.54
C PHE A 271 2.86 -1.92 9.44
N GLY A 272 3.59 -3.00 9.14
CA GLY A 272 4.94 -3.17 9.64
C GLY A 272 5.85 -2.13 8.97
N LEU A 273 6.59 -1.38 9.75
CA LEU A 273 7.39 -0.22 9.31
C LEU A 273 8.90 -0.45 9.44
N ALA A 274 9.34 -1.69 9.63
CA ALA A 274 10.77 -2.02 9.80
C ALA A 274 11.65 -1.52 8.64
N HIS A 275 11.08 -1.43 7.45
CA HIS A 275 11.75 -0.98 6.23
C HIS A 275 11.86 0.55 6.08
N VAL A 276 11.09 1.32 6.86
CA VAL A 276 11.02 2.77 6.69
C VAL A 276 12.29 3.45 7.21
N VAL A 277 12.87 4.31 6.41
CA VAL A 277 14.04 5.11 6.78
C VAL A 277 13.57 6.43 7.43
N PRO A 278 14.05 6.79 8.64
CA PRO A 278 13.65 8.01 9.32
C PRO A 278 13.75 9.28 8.48
N ASP A 279 14.80 9.42 7.67
CA ASP A 279 15.04 10.60 6.84
C ASP A 279 13.89 10.86 5.84
N ARG A 280 13.19 9.82 5.39
CA ARG A 280 12.03 9.99 4.50
C ARG A 280 10.83 10.57 5.22
N ILE A 281 10.67 10.25 6.51
CA ILE A 281 9.60 10.83 7.34
C ILE A 281 9.94 12.32 7.55
N VAL A 282 11.18 12.65 7.89
CA VAL A 282 11.63 14.02 8.07
C VAL A 282 11.48 14.85 6.79
N ALA A 283 11.81 14.27 5.63
CA ALA A 283 11.65 14.93 4.33
C ALA A 283 10.19 15.33 4.01
N SER A 284 9.22 14.71 4.67
CA SER A 284 7.79 15.07 4.54
C SER A 284 7.40 16.31 5.38
N PHE A 285 8.36 16.86 6.14
CA PHE A 285 8.24 18.08 6.90
C PHE A 285 9.30 19.09 6.43
N PRO A 286 9.13 19.69 5.23
CA PRO A 286 10.18 20.52 4.62
C PRO A 286 10.57 21.73 5.46
N ASP A 287 9.65 22.25 6.26
CA ASP A 287 9.86 23.32 7.24
C ASP A 287 10.79 22.91 8.40
N LEU A 288 10.69 21.66 8.86
CA LEU A 288 11.60 21.11 9.89
C LEU A 288 12.89 20.59 9.27
N ALA A 289 12.83 20.01 8.07
CA ALA A 289 13.99 19.44 7.39
C ALA A 289 15.12 20.48 7.22
N ALA A 290 14.78 21.77 7.08
CA ALA A 290 15.76 22.85 7.01
C ALA A 290 16.63 22.98 8.28
N GLY A 291 16.11 22.58 9.45
CA GLY A 291 16.83 22.63 10.73
C GLY A 291 17.69 21.40 11.00
N THR A 292 17.64 20.35 10.16
CA THR A 292 18.39 19.12 10.42
C THR A 292 19.91 19.25 10.24
N ALA A 293 20.36 20.30 9.56
CA ALA A 293 21.79 20.56 9.35
C ALA A 293 22.58 20.72 10.67
N GLU A 294 21.92 21.17 11.75
CA GLU A 294 22.49 21.35 13.07
C GLU A 294 22.42 20.08 13.95
N CYS A 295 21.83 19.00 13.42
CA CYS A 295 21.73 17.76 14.17
C CYS A 295 23.05 16.99 14.21
N PRO A 296 23.35 16.27 15.32
CA PRO A 296 24.47 15.34 15.38
C PRO A 296 24.35 14.25 14.30
N ARG A 297 25.48 13.66 13.91
CA ARG A 297 25.47 12.52 12.98
C ARG A 297 24.72 11.34 13.58
N GLY A 298 23.76 10.80 12.81
CA GLY A 298 22.95 9.66 13.23
C GLY A 298 21.83 10.02 14.21
N CYS A 299 21.49 11.30 14.31
CA CYS A 299 20.37 11.78 15.12
C CYS A 299 19.06 11.09 14.72
N SER A 300 18.34 10.53 15.68
CA SER A 300 16.99 10.00 15.46
C SER A 300 15.90 11.06 15.50
N HIS A 301 16.30 12.31 15.80
CA HIS A 301 15.47 13.49 16.02
C HIS A 301 14.55 13.43 17.26
N ASP A 302 14.78 12.47 18.15
CA ASP A 302 14.09 12.31 19.43
C ASP A 302 15.02 12.39 20.65
N GLU A 303 16.32 12.69 20.42
CA GLU A 303 17.31 12.90 21.47
C GLU A 303 17.30 14.35 21.99
N PRO A 304 17.74 14.55 23.25
CA PRO A 304 17.87 15.89 23.86
C PRO A 304 18.81 16.82 23.09
N GLU A 305 19.83 16.30 22.40
CA GLU A 305 20.82 17.05 21.63
C GLU A 305 20.38 17.33 20.19
N CYS A 306 19.12 17.06 19.86
CA CYS A 306 18.58 17.27 18.51
C CYS A 306 18.57 18.77 18.16
N GLY A 307 19.19 19.15 17.05
CA GLY A 307 19.22 20.53 16.57
C GLY A 307 17.85 21.13 16.27
N LEU A 308 16.83 20.28 16.02
CA LEU A 308 15.47 20.74 15.76
C LEU A 308 14.80 21.44 16.96
N ASP A 309 15.19 21.12 18.20
CA ASP A 309 14.67 21.81 19.38
C ASP A 309 15.10 23.29 19.38
N ALA A 310 16.41 23.54 19.19
CA ALA A 310 16.93 24.90 19.10
C ALA A 310 16.37 25.64 17.89
N PHE A 311 16.26 24.96 16.74
CA PHE A 311 15.72 25.51 15.50
C PHE A 311 14.28 25.99 15.67
N THR A 312 13.39 25.16 16.23
CA THR A 312 11.98 25.50 16.44
C THR A 312 11.79 26.56 17.54
N ALA A 313 12.61 26.49 18.62
CA ALA A 313 12.61 27.50 19.67
C ALA A 313 13.03 28.88 19.16
N ALA A 314 13.91 28.93 18.15
CA ALA A 314 14.32 30.18 17.49
C ALA A 314 13.31 30.68 16.44
N GLY A 315 12.15 30.04 16.32
CA GLY A 315 11.10 30.41 15.38
C GLY A 315 11.23 29.74 13.99
N GLY A 316 12.16 28.82 13.82
CA GLY A 316 12.23 27.95 12.64
C GLY A 316 10.93 27.11 12.51
N ALA A 317 10.49 26.81 11.28
CA ALA A 317 9.21 26.18 10.98
C ALA A 317 7.96 27.00 11.43
N GLY A 318 8.12 28.31 11.70
CA GLY A 318 7.04 29.23 12.01
C GLY A 318 6.35 29.00 13.36
N ALA A 319 5.18 29.62 13.55
CA ALA A 319 4.44 29.58 14.82
C ALA A 319 4.02 28.16 15.26
N ALA A 320 3.83 27.25 14.33
CA ALA A 320 3.46 25.85 14.61
C ALA A 320 4.68 24.93 14.80
N GLY A 321 5.92 25.44 14.67
CA GLY A 321 7.14 24.63 14.60
C GLY A 321 7.30 23.63 15.73
N VAL A 322 7.06 24.06 16.99
CA VAL A 322 7.16 23.18 18.16
C VAL A 322 6.13 22.03 18.09
N ALA A 323 4.86 22.34 17.74
CA ALA A 323 3.81 21.33 17.64
C ALA A 323 4.05 20.36 16.45
N ARG A 324 4.63 20.89 15.36
CA ARG A 324 5.02 20.06 14.20
C ARG A 324 6.17 19.13 14.55
N LEU A 325 7.19 19.61 15.31
CA LEU A 325 8.30 18.79 15.79
C LEU A 325 7.80 17.66 16.69
N GLU A 326 6.89 17.95 17.61
CA GLU A 326 6.31 16.90 18.46
C GLU A 326 5.52 15.87 17.63
N SER A 327 4.80 16.33 16.61
CA SER A 327 4.08 15.43 15.69
C SER A 327 5.04 14.56 14.86
N LEU A 328 6.16 15.12 14.37
CA LEU A 328 7.22 14.37 13.70
C LEU A 328 7.79 13.29 14.64
N ARG A 329 8.11 13.63 15.89
CA ARG A 329 8.62 12.70 16.90
C ARG A 329 7.63 11.57 17.19
N ARG A 330 6.34 11.89 17.30
CA ARG A 330 5.29 10.88 17.45
C ARG A 330 5.31 9.87 16.29
N LEU A 331 5.45 10.33 15.05
CA LEU A 331 5.55 9.45 13.89
C LEU A 331 6.84 8.60 13.90
N LEU A 332 7.97 9.18 14.27
CA LEU A 332 9.24 8.46 14.38
C LEU A 332 9.17 7.37 15.46
N ARG A 333 8.59 7.67 16.63
CA ARG A 333 8.35 6.68 17.70
C ARG A 333 7.40 5.56 17.22
N SER A 334 6.35 5.92 16.48
CA SER A 334 5.40 4.94 15.92
C SER A 334 6.08 3.99 14.93
N ARG A 335 7.03 4.48 14.15
CA ARG A 335 7.87 3.67 13.25
C ARG A 335 8.77 2.72 14.03
N ALA A 336 9.39 3.18 15.12
CA ALA A 336 10.34 2.41 15.91
C ALA A 336 9.70 1.25 16.71
N GLY A 337 8.36 1.10 16.68
CA GLY A 337 7.68 0.05 17.44
C GLY A 337 7.65 0.31 18.94
N GLY A 338 7.83 1.56 19.38
CA GLY A 338 7.90 1.95 20.79
C GLY A 338 6.76 1.39 21.63
N VAL A 339 7.13 0.73 22.75
CA VAL A 339 6.24 0.16 23.76
C VAL A 339 5.68 1.30 24.61
N ALA A 340 4.83 2.12 24.02
CA ALA A 340 3.96 2.99 24.80
C ALA A 340 2.53 2.60 24.45
N ASP A 341 1.86 1.97 25.40
CA ASP A 341 0.48 1.48 25.41
C ASP A 341 0.33 -0.04 25.17
N ALA A 342 0.79 -0.82 26.18
CA ALA A 342 0.46 -2.25 26.32
C ALA A 342 -1.04 -2.48 26.68
N HIS A 343 -1.91 -1.48 26.47
CA HIS A 343 -3.33 -1.55 26.87
C HIS A 343 -4.33 -1.46 25.70
N GLU A 344 -3.89 -1.36 24.43
CA GLU A 344 -4.86 -1.14 23.33
C GLU A 344 -5.12 -2.33 22.40
N ASP A 345 -4.43 -3.46 22.53
CA ASP A 345 -4.78 -4.65 21.75
C ASP A 345 -5.02 -5.86 22.64
N PRO A 346 -6.29 -6.20 22.95
CA PRO A 346 -6.58 -7.56 23.40
C PRO A 346 -6.23 -8.53 22.27
N PRO A 347 -5.58 -9.68 22.54
CA PRO A 347 -5.27 -10.67 21.52
C PRO A 347 -6.56 -11.12 20.83
N ASP A 348 -6.59 -11.03 19.50
CA ASP A 348 -7.69 -11.55 18.70
C ASP A 348 -7.87 -13.05 18.95
N GLY A 349 -9.07 -13.40 19.43
CA GLY A 349 -9.66 -14.72 19.23
C GLY A 349 -9.14 -15.85 20.09
N VAL A 350 -9.56 -15.89 21.37
CA VAL A 350 -9.90 -17.16 22.02
C VAL A 350 -11.42 -17.14 22.22
N GLU A 351 -12.15 -17.71 21.27
CA GLU A 351 -13.52 -18.13 21.54
C GLU A 351 -13.46 -19.15 22.68
N ALA A 352 -13.99 -18.75 23.83
CA ALA A 352 -14.28 -19.67 24.90
C ALA A 352 -15.36 -20.65 24.41
N LEU A 353 -14.94 -21.86 24.10
CA LEU A 353 -15.84 -23.00 24.06
C LEU A 353 -16.30 -23.25 25.51
N GLY A 354 -17.54 -22.92 25.81
CA GLY A 354 -18.32 -23.29 26.95
C GLY A 354 -19.68 -23.76 26.44
#